data_2674a4402d507ff1794cb73fdfcb393c
#
_entry.id   2674a4402d507ff1794cb73fdfcb393c
#
_cell.length_a   1.000
_cell.length_b   1.000
_cell.length_c   1.000
_cell.angle_alpha   90.00
_cell.angle_beta   90.00
_cell.angle_gamma   90.00
#
_symmetry.space_group_name_H-M   'P 1'
#
loop_
_entity.id
_entity.type
_entity.pdbx_description
1 polymer ?
#
loop_
_entity_poly.entity_id
_entity_poly.type
_entity_poly.pdbx_seq_one_letter_code
_entity_poly.pdbx_strand_id
1 'polypeptide(L)'
;LAAISSTAPHSRLAVWLGAWFYWFLGSCMTRIPRLLSRDALKRAEPVVNAGMTQGAVEYSDALLVDGDARFVYSLVRRAADAGCVTVNYLNVVNAQRSGEYWRVDLLDSVDGGKMSTRARVIINAAGPFADPLAGLTNVATGLRHVLSKGIHLIPDRLSAKSRVLAF
;
A
#
# COMPACT_ATOMS: atom_id res chain seq x y z
N LEU A 1 -3.54 7.35 -15.29
CA LEU A 1 -4.85 7.69 -15.83
C LEU A 1 -5.92 6.97 -15.01
N ALA A 2 -6.77 7.72 -14.30
CA ALA A 2 -7.90 7.17 -13.55
C ALA A 2 -9.19 7.34 -14.37
N ALA A 3 -9.77 6.24 -14.81
CA ALA A 3 -11.07 6.20 -15.44
C ALA A 3 -12.16 6.21 -14.36
N ILE A 4 -13.09 7.14 -14.43
CA ILE A 4 -14.13 7.31 -13.42
C ILE A 4 -15.39 6.58 -13.88
N SER A 5 -15.74 5.50 -13.18
CA SER A 5 -16.97 4.74 -13.47
C SER A 5 -18.21 5.63 -13.35
N SER A 6 -19.23 5.33 -14.13
CA SER A 6 -20.54 5.97 -14.00
C SER A 6 -21.21 5.71 -12.66
N THR A 7 -20.82 4.63 -11.96
CA THR A 7 -21.30 4.23 -10.64
C THR A 7 -20.36 4.61 -9.49
N ALA A 8 -19.25 5.32 -9.79
CA ALA A 8 -18.30 5.71 -8.77
C ALA A 8 -18.93 6.69 -7.75
N PRO A 9 -18.58 6.57 -6.46
CA PRO A 9 -19.11 7.45 -5.40
C PRO A 9 -18.63 8.89 -5.55
N HIS A 10 -17.53 9.11 -6.26
CA HIS A 10 -16.94 10.43 -6.47
C HIS A 10 -17.15 10.90 -7.90
N SER A 11 -17.58 12.17 -8.05
CA SER A 11 -17.70 12.78 -9.36
C SER A 11 -16.34 13.01 -10.02
N ARG A 12 -16.31 13.03 -11.35
CA ARG A 12 -15.10 13.33 -12.14
C ARG A 12 -14.45 14.67 -11.72
N LEU A 13 -15.27 15.67 -11.39
CA LEU A 13 -14.79 16.97 -10.93
C LEU A 13 -14.08 16.88 -9.57
N ALA A 14 -14.65 16.13 -8.62
CA ALA A 14 -14.05 15.95 -7.31
C ALA A 14 -12.69 15.26 -7.40
N VAL A 15 -12.56 14.21 -8.22
CA VAL A 15 -11.27 13.53 -8.45
C VAL A 15 -10.26 14.45 -9.11
N TRP A 16 -10.70 15.28 -10.05
CA TRP A 16 -9.83 16.26 -10.71
C TRP A 16 -9.34 17.35 -9.75
N LEU A 17 -10.21 17.89 -8.89
CA LEU A 17 -9.79 18.84 -7.86
C LEU A 17 -8.82 18.21 -6.85
N GLY A 18 -9.05 16.95 -6.47
CA GLY A 18 -8.12 16.18 -5.66
C GLY A 18 -6.75 16.02 -6.33
N ALA A 19 -6.72 15.75 -7.64
CA ALA A 19 -5.48 15.66 -8.41
C ALA A 19 -4.72 17.01 -8.49
N TRP A 20 -5.42 18.13 -8.56
CA TRP A 20 -4.81 19.46 -8.47
C TRP A 20 -4.21 19.72 -7.11
N PHE A 21 -4.93 19.36 -6.03
CA PHE A 21 -4.41 19.48 -4.66
C PHE A 21 -3.16 18.62 -4.47
N TYR A 22 -3.20 17.38 -4.95
CA TYR A 22 -2.03 16.47 -4.94
C TYR A 22 -0.84 17.06 -5.72
N TRP A 23 -1.08 17.60 -6.92
CA TRP A 23 -0.04 18.25 -7.72
C TRP A 23 0.58 19.45 -7.01
N PHE A 24 -0.23 20.28 -6.37
CA PHE A 24 0.22 21.43 -5.59
C PHE A 24 1.07 20.99 -4.38
N LEU A 25 0.62 20.00 -3.60
CA LEU A 25 1.40 19.43 -2.50
C LEU A 25 2.72 18.82 -2.97
N GLY A 26 2.77 18.26 -4.17
CA GLY A 26 3.97 17.76 -4.83
C GLY A 26 4.88 18.86 -5.41
N SER A 27 4.72 20.11 -4.93
CA SER A 27 5.53 21.27 -5.34
C SER A 27 5.46 21.56 -6.85
N CYS A 28 4.38 21.18 -7.52
CA CYS A 28 4.14 21.40 -8.95
C CYS A 28 5.23 20.81 -9.88
N MET A 29 5.99 19.83 -9.40
CA MET A 29 7.14 19.27 -10.15
C MET A 29 6.73 18.26 -11.24
N THR A 30 5.48 17.85 -11.28
CA THR A 30 4.96 16.87 -12.25
C THR A 30 4.08 17.54 -13.31
N ARG A 31 3.54 16.74 -14.23
CA ARG A 31 2.62 17.27 -15.25
C ARG A 31 1.31 17.70 -14.61
N ILE A 32 0.77 18.83 -15.10
CA ILE A 32 -0.54 19.37 -14.67
C ILE A 32 -1.64 18.32 -14.90
N PRO A 33 -2.51 18.08 -13.90
CA PRO A 33 -3.65 17.17 -14.04
C PRO A 33 -4.61 17.61 -15.14
N ARG A 34 -5.05 16.64 -15.94
CA ARG A 34 -5.93 16.88 -17.07
C ARG A 34 -7.24 16.13 -16.92
N LEU A 35 -8.34 16.84 -17.19
CA LEU A 35 -9.67 16.23 -17.26
C LEU A 35 -9.94 15.76 -18.68
N LEU A 36 -10.26 14.48 -18.86
CA LEU A 36 -10.56 13.89 -20.14
C LEU A 36 -12.06 13.60 -20.27
N SER A 37 -12.66 14.02 -21.39
CA SER A 37 -14.00 13.60 -21.77
C SER A 37 -14.01 12.12 -22.16
N ARG A 38 -15.19 11.52 -22.31
CA ARG A 38 -15.34 10.13 -22.78
C ARG A 38 -14.65 9.92 -24.13
N ASP A 39 -14.84 10.85 -25.06
CA ASP A 39 -14.25 10.74 -26.40
C ASP A 39 -12.73 10.91 -26.38
N ALA A 40 -12.23 11.82 -25.53
CA ALA A 40 -10.79 11.97 -25.31
C ALA A 40 -10.20 10.70 -24.67
N LEU A 41 -10.89 10.08 -23.69
CA LEU A 41 -10.49 8.83 -23.09
C LEU A 41 -10.46 7.69 -24.13
N LYS A 42 -11.49 7.53 -24.93
CA LYS A 42 -11.55 6.51 -25.98
C LYS A 42 -10.42 6.63 -27.00
N ARG A 43 -10.04 7.87 -27.36
CA ARG A 43 -8.87 8.10 -28.23
C ARG A 43 -7.54 7.86 -27.52
N ALA A 44 -7.48 8.22 -26.23
CA ALA A 44 -6.26 8.08 -25.44
C ALA A 44 -5.97 6.61 -25.09
N GLU A 45 -6.99 5.84 -24.71
CA GLU A 45 -6.89 4.44 -24.28
C GLU A 45 -8.07 3.63 -24.84
N PRO A 46 -7.95 3.10 -26.04
CA PRO A 46 -9.04 2.33 -26.69
C PRO A 46 -9.45 1.06 -25.93
N VAL A 47 -8.56 0.53 -25.07
CA VAL A 47 -8.81 -0.66 -24.25
C VAL A 47 -9.85 -0.38 -23.14
N VAL A 48 -10.04 0.88 -22.75
CA VAL A 48 -10.98 1.27 -21.72
C VAL A 48 -12.39 1.38 -22.31
N ASN A 49 -13.36 0.68 -21.70
CA ASN A 49 -14.76 0.85 -22.07
C ASN A 49 -15.30 2.22 -21.65
N ALA A 50 -15.14 3.22 -22.50
CA ALA A 50 -15.55 4.59 -22.24
C ALA A 50 -17.08 4.74 -22.05
N GLY A 51 -17.90 3.78 -22.51
CA GLY A 51 -19.35 3.78 -22.32
C GLY A 51 -19.76 3.66 -20.86
N MET A 52 -18.96 2.98 -20.05
CA MET A 52 -19.21 2.77 -18.60
C MET A 52 -18.55 3.83 -17.72
N THR A 53 -17.99 4.89 -18.28
CA THR A 53 -17.27 5.92 -17.52
C THR A 53 -17.90 7.30 -17.69
N GLN A 54 -17.64 8.17 -16.73
CA GLN A 54 -17.93 9.61 -16.82
C GLN A 54 -16.84 10.37 -17.60
N GLY A 55 -15.75 9.70 -17.96
CA GLY A 55 -14.50 10.23 -18.48
C GLY A 55 -13.33 9.81 -17.60
N ALA A 56 -12.22 10.55 -17.63
CA ALA A 56 -11.05 10.22 -16.85
C ALA A 56 -10.32 11.47 -16.33
N VAL A 57 -9.48 11.27 -15.33
CA VAL A 57 -8.50 12.24 -14.86
C VAL A 57 -7.10 11.65 -15.14
N GLU A 58 -6.27 12.40 -15.84
CA GLU A 58 -4.86 12.08 -16.06
C GLU A 58 -4.03 12.93 -15.10
N TYR A 59 -3.22 12.28 -14.27
CA TYR A 59 -2.27 12.92 -13.36
C TYR A 59 -0.99 12.11 -13.30
N SER A 60 0.07 12.69 -12.81
CA SER A 60 1.34 12.00 -12.61
C SER A 60 1.43 11.47 -11.20
N ASP A 61 2.01 10.30 -11.06
CA ASP A 61 2.28 9.65 -9.79
C ASP A 61 3.71 9.11 -9.77
N ALA A 62 4.22 8.83 -8.58
CA ALA A 62 5.53 8.25 -8.42
C ALA A 62 5.49 6.74 -8.61
N LEU A 63 6.46 6.21 -9.32
CA LEU A 63 6.70 4.79 -9.48
C LEU A 63 8.11 4.47 -9.04
N LEU A 64 8.26 3.45 -8.20
CA LEU A 64 9.57 2.94 -7.84
C LEU A 64 10.16 2.16 -9.03
N VAL A 65 11.31 2.57 -9.52
CA VAL A 65 11.94 2.02 -10.74
C VAL A 65 12.15 0.51 -10.62
N ASP A 66 12.63 0.06 -9.45
CA ASP A 66 12.92 -1.35 -9.18
C ASP A 66 11.77 -2.08 -8.45
N GLY A 67 10.61 -1.43 -8.32
CA GLY A 67 9.43 -1.96 -7.64
C GLY A 67 9.49 -1.92 -6.12
N ASP A 68 8.32 -2.08 -5.51
CA ASP A 68 8.12 -1.96 -4.06
C ASP A 68 8.89 -3.02 -3.27
N ALA A 69 8.96 -4.24 -3.77
CA ALA A 69 9.65 -5.35 -3.11
C ALA A 69 11.14 -5.06 -2.93
N ARG A 70 11.80 -4.49 -3.95
CA ARG A 70 13.21 -4.12 -3.88
C ARG A 70 13.44 -2.96 -2.92
N PHE A 71 12.53 -2.00 -2.91
CA PHE A 71 12.57 -0.88 -1.95
C PHE A 71 12.52 -1.38 -0.51
N VAL A 72 11.54 -2.24 -0.18
CA VAL A 72 11.41 -2.85 1.15
C VAL A 72 12.62 -3.68 1.51
N TYR A 73 13.11 -4.51 0.58
CA TYR A 73 14.33 -5.31 0.79
C TYR A 73 15.54 -4.43 1.12
N SER A 74 15.68 -3.29 0.42
CA SER A 74 16.78 -2.36 0.67
C SER A 74 16.72 -1.74 2.07
N LEU A 75 15.52 -1.47 2.60
CA LEU A 75 15.33 -1.00 3.98
C LEU A 75 15.73 -2.07 5.00
N VAL A 76 15.29 -3.31 4.78
CA VAL A 76 15.66 -4.46 5.65
C VAL A 76 17.17 -4.68 5.63
N ARG A 77 17.80 -4.62 4.44
CA ARG A 77 19.25 -4.76 4.30
C ARG A 77 20.00 -3.67 5.06
N ARG A 78 19.57 -2.41 4.95
CA ARG A 78 20.18 -1.29 5.70
C ARG A 78 20.01 -1.45 7.20
N ALA A 79 18.88 -1.96 7.67
CA ALA A 79 18.69 -2.25 9.08
C ALA A 79 19.67 -3.33 9.57
N ALA A 80 19.86 -4.40 8.80
CA ALA A 80 20.83 -5.44 9.10
C ALA A 80 22.26 -4.91 9.12
N ASP A 81 22.65 -4.08 8.14
CA ASP A 81 23.96 -3.44 8.09
C ASP A 81 24.20 -2.48 9.28
N ALA A 82 23.14 -1.93 9.87
CA ALA A 82 23.15 -1.13 11.09
C ALA A 82 23.15 -1.97 12.39
N GLY A 83 23.25 -3.30 12.31
CA GLY A 83 23.30 -4.20 13.43
C GLY A 83 21.95 -4.71 13.94
N CYS A 84 20.85 -4.46 13.23
CA CYS A 84 19.58 -5.08 13.57
C CYS A 84 19.54 -6.56 13.19
N VAL A 85 18.96 -7.39 14.04
CA VAL A 85 18.63 -8.77 13.71
C VAL A 85 17.32 -8.78 12.92
N THR A 86 17.39 -9.07 11.63
CA THR A 86 16.23 -9.15 10.74
C THR A 86 15.94 -10.60 10.41
N VAL A 87 14.73 -11.06 10.72
CA VAL A 87 14.34 -12.47 10.53
C VAL A 87 12.96 -12.51 9.89
N ASN A 88 12.80 -13.32 8.86
CA ASN A 88 11.53 -13.66 8.25
C ASN A 88 11.02 -15.01 8.76
N TYR A 89 9.81 -15.39 8.41
CA TYR A 89 9.13 -16.63 8.79
C TYR A 89 8.93 -16.83 10.30
N LEU A 90 9.14 -15.82 11.12
CA LEU A 90 8.83 -15.85 12.55
C LEU A 90 7.51 -15.15 12.84
N ASN A 91 6.59 -15.90 13.42
CA ASN A 91 5.31 -15.37 13.90
C ASN A 91 5.39 -15.08 15.38
N VAL A 92 4.93 -13.90 15.79
CA VAL A 92 4.68 -13.59 17.19
C VAL A 92 3.41 -14.32 17.62
N VAL A 93 3.53 -15.24 18.56
CA VAL A 93 2.39 -16.02 19.05
C VAL A 93 1.93 -15.60 20.44
N ASN A 94 2.79 -14.91 21.20
CA ASN A 94 2.46 -14.36 22.49
C ASN A 94 3.38 -13.17 22.82
N ALA A 95 2.86 -12.19 23.54
CA ALA A 95 3.66 -11.08 24.02
C ALA A 95 3.13 -10.62 25.40
N GLN A 96 3.93 -10.78 26.44
CA GLN A 96 3.54 -10.47 27.81
C GLN A 96 4.51 -9.50 28.47
N ARG A 97 3.99 -8.53 29.20
CA ARG A 97 4.79 -7.63 30.01
C ARG A 97 5.32 -8.37 31.26
N SER A 98 6.63 -8.29 31.48
CA SER A 98 7.31 -8.86 32.65
C SER A 98 8.27 -7.82 33.20
N GLY A 99 7.80 -7.03 34.17
CA GLY A 99 8.54 -5.90 34.71
C GLY A 99 8.82 -4.84 33.63
N GLU A 100 10.09 -4.50 33.47
CA GLU A 100 10.53 -3.50 32.47
C GLU A 100 10.61 -4.04 31.04
N TYR A 101 10.46 -5.35 30.84
CA TYR A 101 10.62 -6.00 29.55
C TYR A 101 9.33 -6.63 29.08
N TRP A 102 9.25 -6.81 27.77
CA TRP A 102 8.31 -7.70 27.12
C TRP A 102 8.99 -9.05 26.89
N ARG A 103 8.34 -10.13 27.27
CA ARG A 103 8.64 -11.47 26.80
C ARG A 103 7.82 -11.71 25.55
N VAL A 104 8.47 -12.06 24.46
CA VAL A 104 7.85 -12.31 23.16
C VAL A 104 8.15 -13.75 22.77
N ASP A 105 7.10 -14.54 22.60
CA ASP A 105 7.20 -15.93 22.16
C ASP A 105 6.97 -15.99 20.65
N LEU A 106 7.84 -16.69 19.96
CA LEU A 106 7.92 -16.75 18.49
C LEU A 106 7.78 -18.20 18.02
N LEU A 107 7.14 -18.36 16.87
CA LEU A 107 6.99 -19.63 16.17
C LEU A 107 7.60 -19.52 14.78
N ASP A 108 8.54 -20.41 14.45
CA ASP A 108 9.03 -20.55 13.10
C ASP A 108 7.96 -21.21 12.22
N SER A 109 7.59 -20.55 11.12
CA SER A 109 6.57 -21.04 10.17
C SER A 109 7.11 -22.13 9.23
N VAL A 110 8.43 -22.37 9.21
CA VAL A 110 9.05 -23.34 8.30
C VAL A 110 9.15 -24.72 8.96
N ASP A 111 9.66 -24.77 10.18
CA ASP A 111 9.90 -26.04 10.88
C ASP A 111 9.07 -26.21 12.17
N GLY A 112 8.33 -25.20 12.57
CA GLY A 112 7.52 -25.22 13.81
C GLY A 112 8.34 -24.98 15.08
N GLY A 113 9.61 -24.62 14.97
CA GLY A 113 10.48 -24.30 16.09
C GLY A 113 9.95 -23.16 16.95
N LYS A 114 10.08 -23.27 18.28
CA LYS A 114 9.63 -22.24 19.23
C LYS A 114 10.82 -21.58 19.87
N MET A 115 10.78 -20.26 19.98
CA MET A 115 11.78 -19.48 20.66
C MET A 115 11.15 -18.32 21.42
N SER A 116 11.89 -17.74 22.35
CA SER A 116 11.46 -16.54 23.09
C SER A 116 12.56 -15.49 23.08
N THR A 117 12.16 -14.23 23.02
CA THR A 117 13.08 -13.09 23.18
C THR A 117 12.54 -12.08 24.18
N ARG A 118 13.38 -11.14 24.59
CA ARG A 118 13.01 -10.05 25.49
C ARG A 118 13.29 -8.71 24.82
N ALA A 119 12.36 -7.77 24.94
CA ALA A 119 12.50 -6.42 24.43
C ALA A 119 11.98 -5.39 25.43
N ARG A 120 12.58 -4.21 25.49
CA ARG A 120 12.06 -3.09 26.31
C ARG A 120 10.81 -2.49 25.66
N VAL A 121 10.77 -2.47 24.36
CA VAL A 121 9.69 -1.87 23.56
C VAL A 121 9.30 -2.82 22.44
N ILE A 122 8.01 -2.92 22.16
CA ILE A 122 7.46 -3.56 20.97
C ILE A 122 6.92 -2.47 20.06
N ILE A 123 7.34 -2.45 18.80
CA ILE A 123 6.78 -1.59 17.76
C ILE A 123 5.92 -2.45 16.87
N ASN A 124 4.62 -2.18 16.90
CA ASN A 124 3.66 -2.87 16.03
C ASN A 124 3.58 -2.16 14.67
N ALA A 125 4.31 -2.68 13.70
CA ALA A 125 4.30 -2.22 12.31
C ALA A 125 3.76 -3.31 11.35
N ALA A 126 2.84 -4.16 11.85
CA ALA A 126 2.37 -5.36 11.15
C ALA A 126 1.33 -5.07 10.05
N GLY A 127 1.10 -3.82 9.66
CA GLY A 127 0.16 -3.48 8.59
C GLY A 127 -1.23 -4.07 8.82
N PRO A 128 -1.77 -4.90 7.90
CA PRO A 128 -3.09 -5.51 8.05
C PRO A 128 -3.23 -6.43 9.27
N PHE A 129 -2.12 -6.88 9.86
CA PHE A 129 -2.08 -7.74 11.04
C PHE A 129 -1.85 -6.98 12.34
N ALA A 130 -1.90 -5.65 12.32
CA ALA A 130 -1.66 -4.83 13.50
C ALA A 130 -2.69 -5.04 14.61
N ASP A 131 -3.97 -5.20 14.28
CA ASP A 131 -5.03 -5.45 15.26
C ASP A 131 -4.88 -6.82 15.95
N PRO A 132 -4.66 -7.95 15.23
CA PRO A 132 -4.29 -9.22 15.84
C PRO A 132 -3.08 -9.12 16.78
N LEU A 133 -2.01 -8.46 16.39
CA LEU A 133 -0.82 -8.29 17.23
C LEU A 133 -1.10 -7.42 18.48
N ALA A 134 -1.89 -6.37 18.35
CA ALA A 134 -2.33 -5.56 19.48
C ALA A 134 -3.12 -6.41 20.50
N GLY A 135 -3.96 -7.33 20.03
CA GLY A 135 -4.67 -8.29 20.87
C GLY A 135 -3.74 -9.20 21.71
N LEU A 136 -2.62 -9.63 21.13
CA LEU A 136 -1.62 -10.45 21.84
C LEU A 136 -0.91 -9.68 22.97
N THR A 137 -0.79 -8.37 22.85
CA THR A 137 -0.12 -7.52 23.86
C THR A 137 -1.06 -7.01 24.96
N ASN A 138 -2.37 -7.27 24.84
CA ASN A 138 -3.43 -6.69 25.68
C ASN A 138 -3.38 -5.14 25.75
N VAL A 139 -2.83 -4.49 24.75
CA VAL A 139 -2.80 -3.03 24.64
C VAL A 139 -4.09 -2.59 23.93
N ALA A 140 -4.94 -1.89 24.66
CA ALA A 140 -6.14 -1.31 24.07
C ALA A 140 -5.74 -0.16 23.11
N THR A 141 -6.11 -0.28 21.85
CA THR A 141 -6.01 0.80 20.87
C THR A 141 -7.41 1.33 20.60
N GLY A 142 -7.58 2.66 20.61
CA GLY A 142 -8.84 3.30 20.25
C GLY A 142 -9.16 3.26 18.74
N LEU A 143 -8.25 2.71 17.94
CA LEU A 143 -8.34 2.64 16.48
C LEU A 143 -8.38 1.18 16.02
N ARG A 144 -9.19 0.93 15.00
CA ARG A 144 -9.24 -0.35 14.29
C ARG A 144 -9.03 -0.12 12.81
N HIS A 145 -8.36 -1.07 12.16
CA HIS A 145 -8.18 -1.03 10.72
C HIS A 145 -9.48 -1.38 9.99
N VAL A 146 -9.84 -0.54 9.02
CA VAL A 146 -10.85 -0.88 8.01
C VAL A 146 -10.09 -1.40 6.79
N LEU A 147 -10.15 -2.70 6.59
CA LEU A 147 -9.38 -3.37 5.54
C LEU A 147 -10.19 -3.43 4.24
N SER A 148 -9.51 -3.17 3.12
CA SER A 148 -9.99 -3.50 1.78
C SER A 148 -9.14 -4.66 1.22
N LYS A 149 -9.77 -5.56 0.47
CA LYS A 149 -9.07 -6.65 -0.20
C LYS A 149 -8.88 -6.28 -1.66
N GLY A 150 -7.63 -6.21 -2.09
CA GLY A 150 -7.25 -6.07 -3.49
C GLY A 150 -6.67 -7.39 -4.04
N ILE A 151 -6.78 -7.58 -5.33
CA ILE A 151 -6.11 -8.65 -6.06
C ILE A 151 -5.31 -8.05 -7.21
N HIS A 152 -4.16 -8.65 -7.53
CA HIS A 152 -3.40 -8.31 -8.72
C HIS A 152 -3.62 -9.39 -9.78
N LEU A 153 -3.98 -8.94 -10.99
CA LEU A 153 -4.01 -9.78 -12.16
C LEU A 153 -2.81 -9.40 -13.03
N ILE A 154 -2.12 -10.39 -13.57
CA ILE A 154 -0.98 -10.19 -14.46
C ILE A 154 -1.41 -10.62 -15.86
N PRO A 155 -2.12 -9.77 -16.61
CA PRO A 155 -2.49 -10.03 -18.00
C PRO A 155 -1.32 -9.70 -18.92
N ASP A 156 -1.44 -10.09 -20.17
CA ASP A 156 -0.60 -9.56 -21.23
C ASP A 156 -0.74 -8.03 -21.33
N ARG A 157 0.20 -7.41 -22.00
CA ARG A 157 0.22 -5.95 -22.13
C ARG A 157 -1.06 -5.42 -22.76
N LEU A 158 -1.89 -4.73 -21.96
CA LEU A 158 -3.20 -4.22 -22.38
C LEU A 158 -3.11 -2.93 -23.23
N SER A 159 -2.10 -2.10 -23.00
CA SER A 159 -1.93 -0.83 -23.71
C SER A 159 -0.52 -0.69 -24.27
N ALA A 160 -0.39 -0.12 -25.47
CA ALA A 160 0.90 0.23 -26.07
C ALA A 160 1.57 1.43 -25.37
N LYS A 161 0.84 2.18 -24.56
CA LYS A 161 1.33 3.38 -23.88
C LYS A 161 1.93 3.06 -22.53
N SER A 162 2.96 3.81 -22.17
CA SER A 162 3.61 3.70 -20.85
C SER A 162 2.84 4.54 -19.81
N ARG A 163 1.71 4.01 -19.35
CA ARG A 163 0.91 4.63 -18.27
C ARG A 163 0.19 3.57 -17.46
N VAL A 164 -0.11 3.87 -16.22
CA VAL A 164 -0.95 3.06 -15.34
C VAL A 164 -2.40 3.45 -15.56
N LEU A 165 -3.28 2.46 -15.69
CA LEU A 165 -4.73 2.63 -15.75
C LEU A 165 -5.31 2.27 -14.38
N ALA A 166 -6.14 3.15 -13.82
CA ALA A 166 -6.90 2.93 -12.60
C ALA A 166 -8.41 3.06 -12.90
N PHE A 167 -9.21 2.21 -12.27
CA PHE A 167 -10.66 2.12 -12.49
C PHE A 167 -11.43 2.27 -11.17
#